data_fe472eea5ff0c24b0da02ccfce093c08
#
_entry.id   fe472eea5ff0c24b0da02ccfce093c08
#
_cell.length_a   1.000
_cell.length_b   1.000
_cell.length_c   1.000
_cell.angle_alpha   90.00
_cell.angle_beta   90.00
_cell.angle_gamma   90.00
#
_symmetry.space_group_name_H-M   'P 1'
#
loop_
_entity.id
_entity.type
_entity.pdbx_description
1 polymer ?
#
loop_
_entity_poly.entity_id
_entity_poly.type
_entity_poly.pdbx_seq_one_letter_code
_entity_poly.pdbx_strand_id
1 'polypeptide(L)'
;MSHAIRLTQALLKPRQIDIELLGRELDAMTHVERVGAVQAINGRQQARIWSAAIGRVSRLTDIVPDYIPKDTEVVHEGKNSLPLFTRFQKRFIRPTEDDSVLYGYNEGMTRAVVGPGYFVAEYFEPRGEVGVNYYKVPPAGSRLARGWPSIKRNEEGIQQLVYSKMIDYLRKVSKHVTIGRAYKHGEETPNYFLLARTD
;
A
#
# COMPACT_ATOMS: atom_id res chain seq x y z
N MET A 1 -8.41 21.30 -11.81
CA MET A 1 -7.46 20.16 -11.79
C MET A 1 -6.06 20.73 -11.57
N SER A 2 -5.32 20.28 -10.55
CA SER A 2 -3.98 20.81 -10.24
C SER A 2 -2.97 20.49 -11.34
N HIS A 3 -1.82 21.20 -11.36
CA HIS A 3 -0.73 20.94 -12.29
C HIS A 3 -0.23 19.49 -12.14
N ALA A 4 -0.01 19.04 -10.92
CA ALA A 4 0.42 17.66 -10.61
C ALA A 4 -0.51 16.58 -11.19
N ILE A 5 -1.83 16.76 -11.08
CA ILE A 5 -2.80 15.82 -11.66
C ILE A 5 -2.71 15.84 -13.19
N ARG A 6 -2.63 17.02 -13.83
CA ARG A 6 -2.51 17.11 -15.30
C ARG A 6 -1.24 16.46 -15.82
N LEU A 7 -0.10 16.69 -15.15
CA LEU A 7 1.17 16.08 -15.48
C LEU A 7 1.08 14.55 -15.39
N THR A 8 0.63 14.03 -14.25
CA THR A 8 0.47 12.58 -14.06
C THR A 8 -0.45 11.96 -15.11
N GLN A 9 -1.59 12.60 -15.41
CA GLN A 9 -2.50 12.10 -16.45
C GLN A 9 -1.87 12.15 -17.84
N ALA A 10 -1.02 13.14 -18.14
CA ALA A 10 -0.28 13.20 -19.41
C ALA A 10 0.72 12.04 -19.53
N LEU A 11 1.47 11.74 -18.47
CA LEU A 11 2.43 10.61 -18.42
C LEU A 11 1.74 9.23 -18.55
N LEU A 12 0.47 9.15 -18.17
CA LEU A 12 -0.31 7.91 -18.27
C LEU A 12 -1.07 7.76 -19.59
N LYS A 13 -1.03 8.74 -20.51
CA LYS A 13 -1.67 8.65 -21.85
C LYS A 13 -0.98 7.66 -22.79
N PRO A 14 0.37 7.64 -22.93
CA PRO A 14 1.05 6.75 -23.86
C PRO A 14 0.67 5.28 -23.63
N ARG A 15 0.67 4.48 -24.72
CA ARG A 15 0.38 3.04 -24.63
C ARG A 15 1.37 2.33 -23.71
N GLN A 16 2.63 2.71 -23.74
CA GLN A 16 3.67 2.26 -22.83
C GLN A 16 3.97 3.39 -21.84
N ILE A 17 3.89 3.08 -20.54
CA ILE A 17 4.22 4.01 -19.47
C ILE A 17 5.72 3.98 -19.24
N ASP A 18 6.37 5.14 -19.31
CA ASP A 18 7.71 5.33 -18.76
C ASP A 18 7.62 5.41 -17.23
N ILE A 19 7.85 4.27 -16.59
CA ILE A 19 7.72 4.14 -15.13
C ILE A 19 8.79 4.92 -14.37
N GLU A 20 9.99 5.10 -14.98
CA GLU A 20 11.07 5.88 -14.37
C GLU A 20 10.75 7.37 -14.41
N LEU A 21 10.24 7.86 -15.54
CA LEU A 21 9.80 9.25 -15.64
C LEU A 21 8.62 9.51 -14.68
N LEU A 22 7.62 8.64 -14.67
CA LEU A 22 6.50 8.74 -13.74
C LEU A 22 6.98 8.81 -12.29
N GLY A 23 7.92 7.94 -11.91
CA GLY A 23 8.49 7.90 -10.56
C GLY A 23 9.20 9.19 -10.19
N ARG A 24 10.07 9.72 -11.07
CA ARG A 24 10.77 11.00 -10.83
C ARG A 24 9.80 12.17 -10.65
N GLU A 25 8.79 12.26 -11.49
CA GLU A 25 7.79 13.35 -11.40
C GLU A 25 6.95 13.25 -10.11
N LEU A 26 6.58 12.04 -9.69
CA LEU A 26 5.90 11.84 -8.40
C LEU A 26 6.79 12.21 -7.21
N ASP A 27 8.09 11.92 -7.27
CA ASP A 27 9.04 12.27 -6.20
C ASP A 27 9.35 13.77 -6.15
N ALA A 28 9.26 14.49 -7.27
CA ALA A 28 9.43 15.93 -7.34
C ALA A 28 8.23 16.73 -6.78
N MET A 29 7.08 16.08 -6.59
CA MET A 29 5.87 16.70 -6.05
C MET A 29 5.98 16.86 -4.52
N THR A 30 5.34 17.91 -4.00
CA THR A 30 5.03 17.98 -2.56
C THR A 30 4.13 16.81 -2.17
N HIS A 31 4.09 16.47 -0.87
CA HIS A 31 3.21 15.40 -0.38
C HIS A 31 1.75 15.57 -0.82
N VAL A 32 1.19 16.77 -0.65
CA VAL A 32 -0.22 17.06 -1.01
C VAL A 32 -0.48 16.88 -2.50
N GLU A 33 0.44 17.34 -3.36
CA GLU A 33 0.33 17.17 -4.80
C GLU A 33 0.43 15.69 -5.21
N ARG A 34 1.35 14.96 -4.61
CA ARG A 34 1.56 13.53 -4.84
C ARG A 34 0.31 12.71 -4.47
N VAL A 35 -0.25 12.94 -3.29
CA VAL A 35 -1.52 12.32 -2.86
C VAL A 35 -2.64 12.67 -3.84
N GLY A 36 -2.79 13.93 -4.21
CA GLY A 36 -3.79 14.36 -5.19
C GLY A 36 -3.63 13.67 -6.55
N ALA A 37 -2.39 13.56 -7.03
CA ALA A 37 -2.06 12.87 -8.28
C ALA A 37 -2.41 11.38 -8.22
N VAL A 38 -2.00 10.69 -7.15
CA VAL A 38 -2.30 9.27 -6.92
C VAL A 38 -3.81 9.02 -6.83
N GLN A 39 -4.54 9.85 -6.11
CA GLN A 39 -5.99 9.72 -5.96
C GLN A 39 -6.78 9.98 -7.25
N ALA A 40 -6.18 10.65 -8.24
CA ALA A 40 -6.78 10.89 -9.55
C ALA A 40 -6.57 9.72 -10.54
N ILE A 41 -5.73 8.72 -10.21
CA ILE A 41 -5.44 7.58 -11.08
C ILE A 41 -6.58 6.55 -10.97
N ASN A 42 -7.17 6.22 -12.11
CA ASN A 42 -8.26 5.24 -12.18
C ASN A 42 -7.75 3.78 -12.25
N GLY A 43 -8.66 2.80 -12.11
CA GLY A 43 -8.31 1.39 -12.05
C GLY A 43 -7.60 0.87 -13.32
N ARG A 44 -7.97 1.34 -14.52
CA ARG A 44 -7.29 0.95 -15.77
C ARG A 44 -5.85 1.48 -15.81
N GLN A 45 -5.64 2.68 -15.33
CA GLN A 45 -4.30 3.26 -15.22
C GLN A 45 -3.47 2.53 -14.17
N GLN A 46 -4.07 2.14 -13.03
CA GLN A 46 -3.40 1.34 -12.01
C GLN A 46 -2.94 -0.01 -12.56
N ALA A 47 -3.78 -0.73 -13.32
CA ALA A 47 -3.40 -1.99 -13.97
C ALA A 47 -2.20 -1.81 -14.92
N ARG A 48 -2.16 -0.70 -15.65
CA ARG A 48 -1.03 -0.38 -16.56
C ARG A 48 0.24 -0.03 -15.79
N ILE A 49 0.13 0.72 -14.70
CA ILE A 49 1.27 1.02 -13.81
C ILE A 49 1.81 -0.29 -13.21
N TRP A 50 0.93 -1.20 -12.75
CA TRP A 50 1.34 -2.51 -12.26
C TRP A 50 2.15 -3.29 -13.27
N SER A 51 1.71 -3.32 -14.53
CA SER A 51 2.44 -3.98 -15.63
C SER A 51 3.76 -3.29 -15.94
N ALA A 52 3.80 -1.96 -15.96
CA ALA A 52 5.01 -1.20 -16.20
C ALA A 52 6.05 -1.32 -15.06
N ALA A 53 5.59 -1.62 -13.84
CA ALA A 53 6.44 -1.81 -12.67
C ALA A 53 6.97 -3.26 -12.51
N ILE A 54 6.84 -4.12 -13.51
CA ILE A 54 7.44 -5.47 -13.49
C ILE A 54 8.95 -5.37 -13.27
N GLY A 55 9.48 -6.20 -12.34
CA GLY A 55 10.90 -6.25 -11.99
C GLY A 55 11.37 -5.11 -11.09
N ARG A 56 10.52 -4.16 -10.74
CA ARG A 56 10.86 -3.11 -9.77
C ARG A 56 10.72 -3.66 -8.35
N VAL A 57 11.86 -3.95 -7.76
CA VAL A 57 11.95 -4.48 -6.39
C VAL A 57 11.40 -3.47 -5.39
N SER A 58 10.54 -3.94 -4.48
CA SER A 58 10.14 -3.21 -3.29
C SER A 58 10.76 -3.85 -2.04
N ARG A 59 11.13 -3.03 -1.08
CA ARG A 59 11.72 -3.45 0.21
C ARG A 59 10.91 -2.87 1.36
N LEU A 60 11.05 -3.44 2.55
CA LEU A 60 10.40 -2.90 3.76
C LEU A 60 10.81 -1.45 4.02
N THR A 61 12.03 -1.07 3.68
CA THR A 61 12.55 0.30 3.80
C THR A 61 11.93 1.29 2.81
N ASP A 62 11.34 0.82 1.73
CA ASP A 62 10.53 1.68 0.84
C ASP A 62 9.16 2.02 1.47
N ILE A 63 8.68 1.16 2.37
CA ILE A 63 7.42 1.34 3.10
C ILE A 63 7.64 2.14 4.37
N VAL A 64 8.54 1.68 5.24
CA VAL A 64 8.98 2.40 6.46
C VAL A 64 10.47 2.66 6.35
N PRO A 65 10.91 3.87 6.00
CA PRO A 65 12.34 4.21 5.85
C PRO A 65 13.13 3.97 7.13
N ASP A 66 14.42 3.65 6.98
CA ASP A 66 15.31 3.33 8.11
C ASP A 66 15.52 4.50 9.07
N TYR A 67 15.41 5.74 8.58
CA TYR A 67 15.53 6.94 9.41
C TYR A 67 14.29 7.18 10.31
N ILE A 68 13.19 6.46 10.11
CA ILE A 68 12.00 6.54 10.97
C ILE A 68 12.26 5.63 12.19
N PRO A 69 12.12 6.16 13.42
CA PRO A 69 12.29 5.35 14.63
C PRO A 69 11.32 4.16 14.66
N LYS A 70 11.76 3.06 15.27
CA LYS A 70 10.91 1.88 15.51
C LYS A 70 9.63 2.27 16.29
N ASP A 71 8.57 1.51 16.10
CA ASP A 71 7.24 1.72 16.68
C ASP A 71 6.59 3.08 16.33
N THR A 72 7.17 3.80 15.36
CA THR A 72 6.62 5.06 14.85
C THR A 72 5.74 4.80 13.64
N GLU A 73 4.52 5.34 13.66
CA GLU A 73 3.56 5.20 12.57
C GLU A 73 4.02 5.91 11.31
N VAL A 74 3.94 5.20 10.18
CA VAL A 74 4.07 5.73 8.82
C VAL A 74 2.76 5.52 8.09
N VAL A 75 2.16 6.61 7.63
CA VAL A 75 0.88 6.59 6.93
C VAL A 75 1.11 6.55 5.42
N HIS A 76 0.37 5.70 4.74
CA HIS A 76 0.29 5.67 3.28
C HIS A 76 -1.14 5.96 2.84
N GLU A 77 -1.33 7.06 2.12
CA GLU A 77 -2.60 7.42 1.51
C GLU A 77 -2.89 6.53 0.32
N GLY A 78 -4.00 5.80 0.38
CA GLY A 78 -4.34 4.77 -0.57
C GLY A 78 -5.44 5.16 -1.55
N LYS A 79 -5.31 4.68 -2.79
CA LYS A 79 -6.34 4.71 -3.83
C LYS A 79 -6.50 3.32 -4.44
N ASN A 80 -7.62 2.64 -4.18
CA ASN A 80 -7.89 1.34 -4.81
C ASN A 80 -8.65 1.48 -6.15
N SER A 81 -8.66 0.41 -6.93
CA SER A 81 -9.36 0.31 -8.21
C SER A 81 -10.84 -0.08 -8.09
N LEU A 82 -11.32 -0.34 -6.87
CA LEU A 82 -12.71 -0.73 -6.62
C LEU A 82 -13.68 0.41 -6.94
N PRO A 83 -14.94 0.13 -7.29
CA PRO A 83 -15.92 1.15 -7.64
C PRO A 83 -16.40 1.98 -6.44
N LEU A 84 -16.35 1.41 -5.22
CA LEU A 84 -16.75 2.04 -3.97
C LEU A 84 -15.60 2.03 -2.96
N PHE A 85 -15.65 2.96 -1.99
CA PHE A 85 -14.66 3.09 -0.93
C PHE A 85 -13.23 3.16 -1.47
N THR A 86 -13.04 3.99 -2.49
CA THR A 86 -11.81 4.05 -3.27
C THR A 86 -10.63 4.63 -2.52
N ARG A 87 -10.83 5.37 -1.43
CA ARG A 87 -9.80 5.98 -0.59
C ARG A 87 -9.70 5.25 0.73
N PHE A 88 -8.46 4.99 1.16
CA PHE A 88 -8.14 4.33 2.42
C PHE A 88 -6.73 4.72 2.82
N GLN A 89 -6.29 4.30 4.00
CA GLN A 89 -4.89 4.38 4.41
C GLN A 89 -4.40 2.98 4.77
N LYS A 90 -3.15 2.69 4.45
CA LYS A 90 -2.39 1.64 5.12
C LYS A 90 -1.44 2.30 6.09
N ARG A 91 -1.50 1.89 7.34
CA ARG A 91 -0.63 2.40 8.39
C ARG A 91 0.35 1.31 8.78
N PHE A 92 1.62 1.68 8.90
CA PHE A 92 2.71 0.74 9.16
C PHE A 92 3.57 1.21 10.32
N ILE A 93 4.17 0.26 11.01
CA ILE A 93 5.31 0.47 11.91
C ILE A 93 6.39 -0.56 11.61
N ARG A 94 7.65 -0.23 11.91
CA ARG A 94 8.73 -1.19 12.08
C ARG A 94 8.76 -1.54 13.57
N PRO A 95 8.44 -2.80 13.95
CA PRO A 95 8.42 -3.17 15.36
C PRO A 95 9.82 -3.23 15.95
N THR A 96 9.95 -2.96 17.25
CA THR A 96 11.24 -3.08 17.94
C THR A 96 11.73 -4.51 18.01
N GLU A 97 10.81 -5.48 18.09
CA GLU A 97 11.09 -6.89 18.30
C GLU A 97 11.55 -7.65 17.05
N ASP A 98 11.25 -7.15 15.83
CA ASP A 98 11.57 -7.86 14.59
C ASP A 98 11.77 -6.89 13.41
N ASP A 99 13.01 -6.77 12.93
CA ASP A 99 13.36 -5.92 11.78
C ASP A 99 13.02 -6.55 10.42
N SER A 100 12.68 -7.82 10.38
CA SER A 100 12.37 -8.54 9.13
C SER A 100 10.94 -8.34 8.65
N VAL A 101 10.09 -7.66 9.44
CA VAL A 101 8.68 -7.44 9.14
C VAL A 101 8.25 -5.99 9.43
N LEU A 102 7.08 -5.63 8.91
CA LEU A 102 6.33 -4.45 9.35
C LEU A 102 4.95 -4.90 9.84
N TYR A 103 4.47 -4.29 10.92
CA TYR A 103 3.09 -4.43 11.35
C TYR A 103 2.24 -3.31 10.77
N GLY A 104 0.99 -3.61 10.46
CA GLY A 104 0.10 -2.57 9.97
C GLY A 104 -1.37 -2.95 9.98
N TYR A 105 -2.18 -1.97 9.65
CA TYR A 105 -3.62 -2.13 9.48
C TYR A 105 -4.18 -1.18 8.42
N ASN A 106 -5.41 -1.44 7.96
CA ASN A 106 -6.12 -0.55 7.06
C ASN A 106 -7.01 0.42 7.84
N GLU A 107 -6.85 1.71 7.58
CA GLU A 107 -7.71 2.78 8.10
C GLU A 107 -8.59 3.31 6.96
N GLY A 108 -9.84 3.63 7.26
CA GLY A 108 -10.76 4.19 6.28
C GLY A 108 -12.23 4.08 6.73
N MET A 109 -13.13 4.53 5.88
CA MET A 109 -14.57 4.58 6.19
C MET A 109 -15.17 3.21 6.52
N THR A 110 -14.60 2.14 6.00
CA THR A 110 -15.09 0.76 6.25
C THR A 110 -14.61 0.18 7.56
N ARG A 111 -13.61 0.79 8.25
CA ARG A 111 -13.02 0.24 9.47
C ARG A 111 -14.04 -0.01 10.58
N ALA A 112 -15.00 0.89 10.74
CA ALA A 112 -16.02 0.76 11.81
C ALA A 112 -16.94 -0.45 11.59
N VAL A 113 -17.17 -0.87 10.35
CA VAL A 113 -18.07 -1.97 9.98
C VAL A 113 -17.30 -3.26 9.71
N VAL A 114 -16.23 -3.17 8.91
CA VAL A 114 -15.45 -4.34 8.47
C VAL A 114 -14.40 -4.73 9.50
N GLY A 115 -13.81 -3.75 10.20
CA GLY A 115 -12.69 -3.93 11.11
C GLY A 115 -11.37 -3.42 10.54
N PRO A 116 -10.29 -3.41 11.36
CA PRO A 116 -9.01 -2.79 10.99
C PRO A 116 -8.23 -3.55 9.92
N GLY A 117 -8.51 -4.84 9.70
CA GLY A 117 -7.76 -5.64 8.72
C GLY A 117 -6.27 -5.58 9.00
N TYR A 118 -5.84 -6.07 10.17
CA TYR A 118 -4.43 -6.14 10.53
C TYR A 118 -3.65 -7.06 9.61
N PHE A 119 -2.37 -6.77 9.41
CA PHE A 119 -1.47 -7.57 8.58
C PHE A 119 -0.02 -7.51 9.09
N VAL A 120 0.77 -8.46 8.63
CA VAL A 120 2.23 -8.43 8.71
C VAL A 120 2.76 -8.27 7.28
N ALA A 121 3.57 -7.26 7.03
CA ALA A 121 4.25 -7.10 5.75
C ALA A 121 5.66 -7.67 5.83
N GLU A 122 6.03 -8.47 4.84
CA GLU A 122 7.30 -9.20 4.77
C GLU A 122 7.85 -9.20 3.34
N TYR A 123 9.15 -9.36 3.19
CA TYR A 123 9.78 -9.43 1.87
C TYR A 123 9.67 -10.84 1.31
N PHE A 124 9.13 -10.97 0.11
CA PHE A 124 9.02 -12.23 -0.64
C PHE A 124 10.14 -12.31 -1.69
N GLU A 125 11.24 -12.94 -1.34
CA GLU A 125 12.45 -13.00 -2.16
C GLU A 125 12.20 -13.54 -3.58
N PRO A 126 11.44 -14.64 -3.80
CA PRO A 126 11.18 -15.17 -5.14
C PRO A 126 10.45 -14.20 -6.07
N ARG A 127 9.77 -13.20 -5.50
CA ARG A 127 9.04 -12.17 -6.26
C ARG A 127 9.80 -10.85 -6.36
N GLY A 128 10.75 -10.59 -5.45
CA GLY A 128 11.36 -9.27 -5.28
C GLY A 128 10.36 -8.22 -4.79
N GLU A 129 9.32 -8.62 -4.08
CA GLU A 129 8.17 -7.79 -3.71
C GLU A 129 7.90 -7.87 -2.21
N VAL A 130 7.46 -6.76 -1.62
CA VAL A 130 6.88 -6.78 -0.26
C VAL A 130 5.46 -7.31 -0.36
N GLY A 131 5.14 -8.31 0.44
CA GLY A 131 3.79 -8.85 0.58
C GLY A 131 3.14 -8.39 1.88
N VAL A 132 2.00 -7.72 1.77
CA VAL A 132 1.11 -7.37 2.89
C VAL A 132 0.22 -8.58 3.17
N ASN A 133 0.61 -9.37 4.17
CA ASN A 133 0.06 -10.69 4.43
C ASN A 133 -1.04 -10.64 5.49
N TYR A 134 -2.29 -10.82 5.09
CA TYR A 134 -3.45 -10.83 5.97
C TYR A 134 -3.73 -12.20 6.64
N TYR A 135 -2.97 -13.25 6.30
CA TYR A 135 -2.98 -14.50 7.07
C TYR A 135 -2.29 -14.35 8.42
N LYS A 136 -1.54 -13.26 8.59
CA LYS A 136 -0.77 -12.96 9.80
C LYS A 136 -1.27 -11.65 10.40
N VAL A 137 -1.35 -11.61 11.71
CA VAL A 137 -1.55 -10.37 12.49
C VAL A 137 -0.37 -10.21 13.44
N PRO A 138 -0.08 -9.00 13.92
CA PRO A 138 0.93 -8.82 14.95
C PRO A 138 0.71 -9.79 16.12
N PRO A 139 1.76 -10.43 16.69
CA PRO A 139 1.63 -11.33 17.82
C PRO A 139 0.93 -10.67 19.01
N ALA A 140 0.26 -11.46 19.84
CA ALA A 140 -0.34 -10.95 21.08
C ALA A 140 0.74 -10.34 21.99
N GLY A 141 0.50 -9.11 22.44
CA GLY A 141 1.46 -8.37 23.26
C GLY A 141 2.49 -7.55 22.48
N SER A 142 2.46 -7.60 21.13
CA SER A 142 3.30 -6.72 20.32
C SER A 142 3.07 -5.25 20.65
N ARG A 143 4.15 -4.49 20.63
CA ARG A 143 4.10 -3.04 20.78
C ARG A 143 3.56 -2.40 19.50
N LEU A 144 2.46 -1.70 19.62
CA LEU A 144 1.83 -0.97 18.52
C LEU A 144 1.99 0.53 18.71
N ALA A 145 1.85 1.30 17.63
CA ALA A 145 1.84 2.75 17.73
C ALA A 145 0.64 3.24 18.57
N ARG A 146 0.84 4.38 19.24
CA ARG A 146 -0.20 4.97 20.09
C ARG A 146 -1.48 5.27 19.31
N GLY A 147 -2.62 4.84 19.84
CA GLY A 147 -3.93 5.11 19.24
C GLY A 147 -4.36 4.09 18.18
N TRP A 148 -3.54 3.08 17.89
CA TRP A 148 -3.97 2.00 17.02
C TRP A 148 -5.11 1.19 17.65
N PRO A 149 -6.05 0.67 16.83
CA PRO A 149 -7.14 -0.18 17.30
C PRO A 149 -6.60 -1.48 17.91
N SER A 150 -7.42 -2.15 18.73
CA SER A 150 -7.08 -3.49 19.22
C SER A 150 -6.91 -4.47 18.08
N ILE A 151 -5.90 -5.36 18.18
CA ILE A 151 -5.67 -6.42 17.18
C ILE A 151 -6.90 -7.34 17.14
N LYS A 152 -7.41 -7.56 15.94
CA LYS A 152 -8.46 -8.56 15.66
C LYS A 152 -7.97 -9.49 14.54
N ARG A 153 -8.26 -10.77 14.68
CA ARG A 153 -7.93 -11.77 13.66
C ARG A 153 -8.82 -11.57 12.43
N ASN A 154 -8.25 -11.70 11.24
CA ASN A 154 -8.98 -11.48 9.98
C ASN A 154 -9.99 -12.59 9.65
N GLU A 155 -9.95 -13.72 10.36
CA GLU A 155 -10.90 -14.82 10.25
C GLU A 155 -12.20 -14.59 11.05
N GLU A 156 -12.28 -13.50 11.82
CA GLU A 156 -13.42 -13.19 12.69
C GLU A 156 -14.35 -12.14 12.07
N GLY A 157 -15.67 -12.39 12.16
CA GLY A 157 -16.70 -11.43 11.75
C GLY A 157 -16.68 -11.08 10.26
N ILE A 158 -17.09 -9.87 9.93
CA ILE A 158 -17.18 -9.36 8.55
C ILE A 158 -15.81 -9.22 7.90
N GLN A 159 -14.73 -9.04 8.67
CA GLN A 159 -13.36 -8.97 8.18
C GLN A 159 -12.97 -10.21 7.33
N GLN A 160 -13.50 -11.37 7.69
CA GLN A 160 -13.25 -12.62 6.99
C GLN A 160 -13.59 -12.53 5.50
N LEU A 161 -14.67 -11.85 5.15
CA LEU A 161 -15.08 -11.69 3.74
C LEU A 161 -14.13 -10.82 2.93
N VAL A 162 -13.49 -9.86 3.59
CA VAL A 162 -12.63 -8.87 2.92
C VAL A 162 -11.17 -9.28 2.96
N TYR A 163 -10.64 -9.61 4.14
CA TYR A 163 -9.19 -9.76 4.36
C TYR A 163 -8.72 -11.20 4.46
N SER A 164 -9.60 -12.17 4.74
CA SER A 164 -9.19 -13.57 4.88
C SER A 164 -8.55 -14.11 3.61
N LYS A 165 -7.46 -14.83 3.77
CA LYS A 165 -6.73 -15.52 2.71
C LYS A 165 -6.24 -14.60 1.58
N MET A 166 -5.78 -13.39 1.96
CA MET A 166 -5.30 -12.38 1.03
C MET A 166 -3.85 -12.01 1.32
N ILE A 167 -3.10 -11.78 0.25
CA ILE A 167 -1.80 -11.12 0.26
C ILE A 167 -1.81 -10.04 -0.80
N ASP A 168 -1.44 -8.82 -0.44
CA ASP A 168 -1.22 -7.75 -1.40
C ASP A 168 0.27 -7.65 -1.71
N TYR A 169 0.69 -7.90 -2.95
CA TYR A 169 2.08 -7.69 -3.35
C TYR A 169 2.29 -6.27 -3.85
N LEU A 170 3.40 -5.66 -3.43
CA LEU A 170 3.75 -4.29 -3.73
C LEU A 170 4.95 -4.22 -4.68
N ARG A 171 4.90 -3.31 -5.66
CA ARG A 171 6.03 -2.93 -6.52
C ARG A 171 6.35 -1.46 -6.33
N LYS A 172 7.62 -1.12 -6.42
CA LYS A 172 8.07 0.25 -6.31
C LYS A 172 7.73 1.04 -7.58
N VAL A 173 7.06 2.18 -7.41
CA VAL A 173 6.84 3.17 -8.49
C VAL A 173 7.85 4.30 -8.34
N SER A 174 8.00 4.85 -7.13
CA SER A 174 8.94 5.91 -6.81
C SER A 174 9.46 5.76 -5.38
N LYS A 175 10.24 6.71 -4.88
CA LYS A 175 10.69 6.76 -3.48
C LYS A 175 9.53 6.79 -2.48
N HIS A 176 8.41 7.43 -2.88
CA HIS A 176 7.26 7.66 -2.00
C HIS A 176 5.99 6.93 -2.44
N VAL A 177 6.01 6.25 -3.60
CA VAL A 177 4.80 5.63 -4.16
C VAL A 177 5.06 4.17 -4.49
N THR A 178 4.14 3.30 -4.05
CA THR A 178 4.07 1.90 -4.46
C THR A 178 2.74 1.60 -5.12
N ILE A 179 2.74 0.61 -6.02
CA ILE A 179 1.55 0.01 -6.62
C ILE A 179 1.38 -1.39 -6.06
N GLY A 180 0.18 -1.73 -5.63
CA GLY A 180 -0.15 -3.05 -5.11
C GLY A 180 -1.19 -3.76 -5.96
N ARG A 181 -1.16 -5.09 -5.90
CA ARG A 181 -2.18 -5.99 -6.44
C ARG A 181 -2.59 -7.00 -5.39
N ALA A 182 -3.89 -7.17 -5.19
CA ALA A 182 -4.44 -8.16 -4.26
C ALA A 182 -4.40 -9.57 -4.89
N TYR A 183 -3.96 -10.54 -4.09
CA TYR A 183 -4.01 -11.96 -4.38
C TYR A 183 -4.89 -12.64 -3.33
N LYS A 184 -5.88 -13.39 -3.75
CA LYS A 184 -6.79 -14.10 -2.86
C LYS A 184 -6.71 -15.60 -3.13
N HIS A 185 -6.52 -16.40 -2.07
CA HIS A 185 -6.28 -17.86 -2.17
C HIS A 185 -5.07 -18.21 -3.05
N GLY A 186 -4.06 -17.34 -3.13
CA GLY A 186 -2.88 -17.52 -3.98
C GLY A 186 -3.06 -17.10 -5.44
N GLU A 187 -4.27 -16.70 -5.84
CA GLU A 187 -4.58 -16.30 -7.21
C GLU A 187 -4.65 -14.78 -7.37
N GLU A 188 -4.25 -14.31 -8.54
CA GLU A 188 -4.33 -12.89 -8.91
C GLU A 188 -5.77 -12.41 -8.98
N THR A 189 -6.05 -11.26 -8.38
CA THR A 189 -7.33 -10.57 -8.56
C THR A 189 -7.19 -9.38 -9.54
N PRO A 190 -8.28 -8.85 -10.08
CA PRO A 190 -8.25 -7.63 -10.88
C PRO A 190 -8.18 -6.35 -10.02
N ASN A 191 -7.87 -6.46 -8.74
CA ASN A 191 -7.88 -5.37 -7.79
C ASN A 191 -6.47 -4.82 -7.57
N TYR A 192 -6.29 -3.55 -7.89
CA TYR A 192 -5.06 -2.79 -7.73
C TYR A 192 -5.26 -1.65 -6.75
N PHE A 193 -4.17 -1.15 -6.20
CA PHE A 193 -4.17 0.06 -5.40
C PHE A 193 -2.81 0.76 -5.43
N LEU A 194 -2.83 2.08 -5.35
CA LEU A 194 -1.64 2.90 -5.16
C LEU A 194 -1.56 3.37 -3.72
N LEU A 195 -0.35 3.46 -3.21
CA LEU A 195 -0.04 4.01 -1.90
C LEU A 195 0.96 5.14 -2.06
N ALA A 196 0.62 6.32 -1.54
CA ALA A 196 1.53 7.45 -1.40
C ALA A 196 1.91 7.61 0.08
N ARG A 197 3.19 7.38 0.40
CA ARG A 197 3.69 7.55 1.76
C ARG A 197 3.67 9.02 2.15
N THR A 198 3.25 9.30 3.38
CA THR A 198 3.45 10.62 4.00
C THR A 198 4.94 10.81 4.27
N ASP A 199 5.44 12.00 3.97
CA ASP A 199 6.84 12.38 4.20
C ASP A 199 7.09 12.63 5.68
#